data_2b3ce8319c0087410c1ad69f2e10c8ba
#
_entry.id   2b3ce8319c0087410c1ad69f2e10c8ba
#
_cell.length_a   1.000
_cell.length_b   1.000
_cell.length_c   1.000
_cell.angle_alpha   90.00
_cell.angle_beta   90.00
_cell.angle_gamma   90.00
#
_symmetry.space_group_name_H-M   'P 1'
#
loop_
_entity.id
_entity.type
_entity.pdbx_description
1 polymer ?
#
loop_
_entity_poly.entity_id
_entity_poly.type
_entity_poly.pdbx_seq_one_letter_code
_entity_poly.pdbx_strand_id
1 'polypeptide(L)'
;MNELSDEEFTRLYGAWAEHTPRDAAEAFAAYDGTWWVAGGWAIEAFTGVSRPHDDIDVSVLANELPLLRRFLDGRLDAWIPTSGVLAPLLPGDRPDSAAGDVLPEGCTQLWTRADAASVWEFDILLSPGDERTWVYKRDPSVSMPLGDALWQLDGIPYLRPEIQLLYKAKGDRAKDRADLENVLPRLDRERRAWLADALTREDTRHPWLDVLATT
;
A
#
# COMPACT_ATOMS: atom_id res chain seq x y z
N MET A 1 -20.91 -8.20 3.59
CA MET A 1 -21.05 -7.29 2.43
C MET A 1 -20.71 -8.12 1.20
N ASN A 2 -21.58 -8.16 0.18
CA ASN A 2 -21.17 -8.79 -1.08
C ASN A 2 -20.06 -7.94 -1.68
N GLU A 3 -18.92 -8.56 -2.00
CA GLU A 3 -17.87 -7.89 -2.77
C GLU A 3 -18.45 -7.60 -4.16
N LEU A 4 -18.18 -6.41 -4.67
CA LEU A 4 -18.53 -6.05 -6.05
C LEU A 4 -17.71 -6.92 -7.01
N SER A 5 -18.30 -7.29 -8.16
CA SER A 5 -17.49 -7.82 -9.25
C SER A 5 -16.60 -6.71 -9.85
N ASP A 6 -15.53 -7.09 -10.55
CA ASP A 6 -14.64 -6.12 -11.22
C ASP A 6 -15.39 -5.23 -12.20
N GLU A 7 -16.38 -5.78 -12.91
CA GLU A 7 -17.25 -5.02 -13.82
C GLU A 7 -18.12 -4.00 -13.07
N GLU A 8 -18.71 -4.41 -11.93
CA GLU A 8 -19.51 -3.50 -11.09
C GLU A 8 -18.63 -2.43 -10.47
N PHE A 9 -17.42 -2.79 -10.01
CA PHE A 9 -16.47 -1.83 -9.48
C PHE A 9 -16.09 -0.80 -10.53
N THR A 10 -15.67 -1.24 -11.71
CA THR A 10 -15.29 -0.36 -12.83
C THR A 10 -16.45 0.55 -13.26
N ARG A 11 -17.67 0.02 -13.30
CA ARG A 11 -18.86 0.80 -13.66
C ARG A 11 -19.19 1.89 -12.63
N LEU A 12 -18.97 1.62 -11.35
CA LEU A 12 -19.32 2.53 -10.26
C LEU A 12 -18.22 3.56 -9.93
N TYR A 13 -16.99 3.12 -9.97
CA TYR A 13 -15.85 3.92 -9.50
C TYR A 13 -14.87 4.32 -10.61
N GLY A 14 -14.94 3.69 -11.79
CA GLY A 14 -14.01 3.89 -12.90
C GLY A 14 -12.92 2.82 -12.94
N ALA A 15 -12.21 2.77 -14.07
CA ALA A 15 -11.10 1.86 -14.29
C ALA A 15 -9.80 2.41 -13.70
N TRP A 16 -8.84 1.52 -13.46
CA TRP A 16 -7.45 1.85 -13.13
C TRP A 16 -6.58 1.85 -14.39
N ALA A 17 -5.54 2.68 -14.39
CA ALA A 17 -4.47 2.62 -15.38
C ALA A 17 -3.61 1.37 -15.14
N GLU A 18 -3.14 0.76 -16.22
CA GLU A 18 -2.22 -0.39 -16.17
C GLU A 18 -0.77 0.05 -15.87
N HIS A 19 -0.58 0.71 -14.72
CA HIS A 19 0.74 1.18 -14.30
C HIS A 19 1.60 0.06 -13.73
N THR A 20 2.90 0.17 -14.01
CA THR A 20 3.96 -0.67 -13.46
C THR A 20 4.76 0.06 -12.38
N PRO A 21 5.61 -0.64 -11.60
CA PRO A 21 6.54 0.02 -10.69
C PRO A 21 7.46 1.05 -11.35
N ARG A 22 7.77 0.89 -12.63
CA ARG A 22 8.56 1.86 -13.39
C ARG A 22 7.78 3.15 -13.64
N ASP A 23 6.50 3.04 -13.99
CA ASP A 23 5.63 4.21 -14.17
C ASP A 23 5.49 4.99 -12.84
N ALA A 24 5.36 4.28 -11.72
CA ALA A 24 5.38 4.89 -10.40
C ALA A 24 6.72 5.60 -10.10
N ALA A 25 7.86 4.97 -10.44
CA ALA A 25 9.18 5.58 -10.24
C ALA A 25 9.36 6.84 -11.08
N GLU A 26 8.86 6.86 -12.31
CA GLU A 26 8.88 8.04 -13.17
C GLU A 26 7.95 9.15 -12.64
N ALA A 27 6.74 8.79 -12.20
CA ALA A 27 5.78 9.74 -11.63
C ALA A 27 6.28 10.39 -10.35
N PHE A 28 6.87 9.59 -9.43
CA PHE A 28 7.37 10.05 -8.12
C PHE A 28 8.82 10.54 -8.14
N ALA A 29 9.48 10.62 -9.32
CA ALA A 29 10.88 11.06 -9.43
C ALA A 29 11.15 12.47 -8.86
N ALA A 30 10.15 13.34 -8.83
CA ALA A 30 10.22 14.70 -8.28
C ALA A 30 9.54 14.83 -6.90
N TYR A 31 9.18 13.72 -6.26
CA TYR A 31 8.65 13.75 -4.90
C TYR A 31 9.80 13.79 -3.90
N ASP A 32 9.86 14.86 -3.10
CA ASP A 32 10.95 15.08 -2.14
C ASP A 32 10.78 14.29 -0.82
N GLY A 33 9.68 13.54 -0.68
CA GLY A 33 9.42 12.70 0.49
C GLY A 33 9.82 11.24 0.30
N THR A 34 9.43 10.41 1.24
CA THR A 34 9.71 8.98 1.22
C THR A 34 8.55 8.20 0.59
N TRP A 35 8.85 7.39 -0.42
CA TRP A 35 7.84 6.56 -1.07
C TRP A 35 8.39 5.17 -1.40
N TRP A 36 7.50 4.20 -1.59
CA TRP A 36 7.83 2.84 -2.02
C TRP A 36 6.62 2.15 -2.66
N VAL A 37 6.89 1.15 -3.48
CA VAL A 37 5.85 0.26 -4.04
C VAL A 37 5.46 -0.78 -3.01
N ALA A 38 4.15 -0.99 -2.83
CA ALA A 38 3.55 -2.00 -1.96
C ALA A 38 2.69 -2.99 -2.77
N GLY A 39 1.75 -3.64 -2.09
CA GLY A 39 0.73 -4.46 -2.75
C GLY A 39 1.25 -5.69 -3.47
N GLY A 40 0.58 -6.01 -4.55
CA GLY A 40 0.92 -7.16 -5.39
C GLY A 40 2.24 -7.02 -6.12
N TRP A 41 2.55 -5.82 -6.57
CA TRP A 41 3.78 -5.50 -7.25
C TRP A 41 5.04 -5.68 -6.38
N ALA A 42 4.95 -5.42 -5.07
CA ALA A 42 6.06 -5.70 -4.15
C ALA A 42 6.33 -7.20 -4.00
N ILE A 43 5.28 -8.03 -4.06
CA ILE A 43 5.41 -9.49 -4.08
C ILE A 43 6.01 -9.99 -5.40
N GLU A 44 5.51 -9.49 -6.54
CA GLU A 44 6.04 -9.84 -7.86
C GLU A 44 7.52 -9.46 -7.99
N ALA A 45 7.90 -8.25 -7.58
CA ALA A 45 9.30 -7.81 -7.61
C ALA A 45 10.22 -8.75 -6.81
N PHE A 46 9.77 -9.23 -5.64
CA PHE A 46 10.56 -10.14 -4.80
C PHE A 46 10.62 -11.57 -5.35
N THR A 47 9.50 -12.07 -5.88
CA THR A 47 9.39 -13.47 -6.30
C THR A 47 9.79 -13.70 -7.75
N GLY A 48 9.68 -12.69 -8.60
CA GLY A 48 9.78 -12.81 -10.05
C GLY A 48 8.61 -13.60 -10.68
N VAL A 49 7.54 -13.85 -9.92
CA VAL A 49 6.35 -14.56 -10.39
C VAL A 49 5.29 -13.52 -10.79
N SER A 50 5.09 -13.38 -12.09
CA SER A 50 4.13 -12.41 -12.63
C SER A 50 2.69 -12.90 -12.47
N ARG A 51 1.79 -11.97 -12.20
CA ARG A 51 0.35 -12.14 -12.20
C ARG A 51 -0.36 -10.87 -12.65
N PRO A 52 -1.65 -10.92 -13.01
CA PRO A 52 -2.42 -9.70 -13.26
C PRO A 52 -2.50 -8.80 -12.02
N HIS A 53 -2.39 -7.50 -12.24
CA HIS A 53 -2.56 -6.46 -11.25
C HIS A 53 -3.67 -5.51 -11.68
N ASP A 54 -4.58 -5.20 -10.76
CA ASP A 54 -5.72 -4.32 -11.03
C ASP A 54 -5.32 -2.84 -10.88
N ASP A 55 -4.32 -2.57 -10.03
CA ASP A 55 -3.86 -1.25 -9.61
C ASP A 55 -2.37 -1.28 -9.25
N ILE A 56 -1.83 -0.13 -8.90
CA ILE A 56 -0.53 0.00 -8.27
C ILE A 56 -0.64 0.73 -6.93
N ASP A 57 -0.22 0.06 -5.87
CA ASP A 57 -0.12 0.60 -4.52
C ASP A 57 1.22 1.35 -4.37
N VAL A 58 1.18 2.66 -4.19
CA VAL A 58 2.33 3.48 -3.81
C VAL A 58 2.15 3.93 -2.37
N SER A 59 3.10 3.60 -1.49
CA SER A 59 3.06 4.06 -0.11
C SER A 59 3.91 5.30 0.09
N VAL A 60 3.41 6.21 0.94
CA VAL A 60 4.15 7.36 1.47
C VAL A 60 3.98 7.42 2.99
N LEU A 61 4.82 8.16 3.69
CA LEU A 61 4.64 8.37 5.13
C LEU A 61 3.42 9.26 5.40
N ALA A 62 2.57 8.86 6.34
CA ALA A 62 1.35 9.59 6.67
C ALA A 62 1.62 11.02 7.20
N ASN A 63 2.75 11.23 7.90
CA ASN A 63 3.19 12.53 8.37
C ASN A 63 3.70 13.45 7.23
N GLU A 64 3.92 12.90 6.03
CA GLU A 64 4.28 13.65 4.82
C GLU A 64 3.05 14.04 3.98
N LEU A 65 1.82 13.84 4.47
CA LEU A 65 0.60 14.24 3.74
C LEU A 65 0.64 15.69 3.21
N PRO A 66 1.10 16.70 3.96
CA PRO A 66 1.23 18.06 3.43
C PRO A 66 2.20 18.16 2.24
N LEU A 67 3.30 17.40 2.27
CA LEU A 67 4.27 17.33 1.18
C LEU A 67 3.66 16.65 -0.05
N LEU A 68 2.97 15.52 0.16
CA LEU A 68 2.26 14.80 -0.89
C LEU A 68 1.21 15.69 -1.58
N ARG A 69 0.40 16.44 -0.82
CA ARG A 69 -0.60 17.33 -1.39
C ARG A 69 0.01 18.42 -2.28
N ARG A 70 1.14 19.02 -1.85
CA ARG A 70 1.87 19.97 -2.68
C ARG A 70 2.43 19.33 -3.96
N PHE A 71 2.91 18.10 -3.85
CA PHE A 71 3.41 17.34 -5.00
C PHE A 71 2.30 17.03 -6.02
N LEU A 72 1.10 16.68 -5.55
CA LEU A 72 -0.06 16.37 -6.40
C LEU A 72 -0.70 17.64 -7.01
N ASP A 73 -0.55 18.81 -6.39
CA ASP A 73 -1.20 20.07 -6.83
C ASP A 73 -0.85 20.41 -8.29
N GLY A 74 -1.88 20.51 -9.12
CA GLY A 74 -1.75 20.76 -10.55
C GLY A 74 -1.25 19.56 -11.39
N ARG A 75 -1.11 18.39 -10.80
CA ARG A 75 -0.71 17.13 -11.46
C ARG A 75 -1.82 16.11 -11.47
N LEU A 76 -2.32 15.76 -10.29
CA LEU A 76 -3.35 14.74 -10.08
C LEU A 76 -4.34 15.22 -9.02
N ASP A 77 -5.61 15.01 -9.27
CA ASP A 77 -6.65 15.16 -8.25
C ASP A 77 -6.65 13.97 -7.31
N ALA A 78 -6.73 14.23 -6.00
CA ALA A 78 -6.80 13.19 -4.98
C ALA A 78 -8.23 12.98 -4.48
N TRP A 79 -8.56 11.73 -4.19
CA TRP A 79 -9.86 11.31 -3.70
C TRP A 79 -9.72 10.44 -2.45
N ILE A 80 -10.68 10.56 -1.55
CA ILE A 80 -10.73 9.87 -0.26
C ILE A 80 -11.69 8.68 -0.38
N PRO A 81 -11.20 7.43 -0.47
CA PRO A 81 -12.03 6.25 -0.40
C PRO A 81 -12.23 5.85 1.07
N THR A 82 -13.43 6.07 1.62
CA THR A 82 -13.74 5.75 3.02
C THR A 82 -15.13 5.13 3.14
N SER A 83 -15.23 3.94 3.73
CA SER A 83 -16.50 3.30 4.08
C SER A 83 -17.54 3.24 2.94
N GLY A 84 -17.09 2.96 1.71
CA GLY A 84 -17.95 2.89 0.52
C GLY A 84 -18.33 4.26 -0.05
N VAL A 85 -17.76 5.34 0.47
CA VAL A 85 -17.89 6.70 -0.07
C VAL A 85 -16.58 7.09 -0.74
N LEU A 86 -16.68 7.73 -1.90
CA LEU A 86 -15.55 8.31 -2.62
C LEU A 86 -15.77 9.83 -2.71
N ALA A 87 -14.94 10.60 -2.05
CA ALA A 87 -15.05 12.07 -1.99
C ALA A 87 -13.77 12.74 -2.49
N PRO A 88 -13.85 13.82 -3.29
CA PRO A 88 -12.65 14.54 -3.71
C PRO A 88 -11.99 15.25 -2.53
N LEU A 89 -10.67 15.22 -2.47
CA LEU A 89 -9.89 16.07 -1.58
C LEU A 89 -9.73 17.44 -2.25
N LEU A 90 -10.53 18.42 -1.81
CA LEU A 90 -10.63 19.70 -2.50
C LEU A 90 -9.31 20.51 -2.45
N PRO A 91 -8.97 21.26 -3.52
CA PRO A 91 -7.78 22.11 -3.57
C PRO A 91 -7.75 23.20 -2.47
N GLY A 92 -8.91 23.65 -1.98
CA GLY A 92 -9.02 24.60 -0.88
C GLY A 92 -8.62 24.05 0.49
N ASP A 93 -8.52 22.74 0.63
CA ASP A 93 -8.07 22.06 1.85
C ASP A 93 -6.53 21.97 1.87
N ARG A 94 -5.86 23.05 1.48
CA ARG A 94 -4.40 23.10 1.37
C ARG A 94 -3.70 23.04 2.73
N PRO A 95 -2.43 22.56 2.78
CA PRO A 95 -1.64 22.38 4.01
C PRO A 95 -1.42 23.65 4.85
N ASP A 96 -1.54 24.82 4.26
CA ASP A 96 -1.43 26.12 4.90
C ASP A 96 -2.74 26.62 5.53
N SER A 97 -3.85 25.94 5.29
CA SER A 97 -5.07 26.11 6.07
C SER A 97 -5.08 25.12 7.24
N ALA A 98 -5.23 25.57 8.46
CA ALA A 98 -5.22 24.73 9.67
C ALA A 98 -6.24 23.55 9.68
N ALA A 99 -7.13 23.48 8.69
CA ALA A 99 -8.11 22.41 8.49
C ALA A 99 -7.71 21.40 7.37
N GLY A 100 -6.71 21.72 6.53
CA GLY A 100 -6.44 21.01 5.28
C GLY A 100 -5.57 19.75 5.41
N ASP A 101 -4.99 19.51 6.59
CA ASP A 101 -4.06 18.39 6.81
C ASP A 101 -4.72 17.22 7.54
N VAL A 102 -6.03 17.32 7.81
CA VAL A 102 -6.75 16.28 8.54
C VAL A 102 -7.66 15.53 7.57
N LEU A 103 -7.30 14.30 7.28
CA LEU A 103 -8.19 13.38 6.58
C LEU A 103 -9.28 12.87 7.52
N PRO A 104 -10.45 12.44 7.00
CA PRO A 104 -11.47 11.79 7.80
C PRO A 104 -10.90 10.62 8.59
N GLU A 105 -11.43 10.38 9.79
CA GLU A 105 -11.02 9.25 10.63
C GLU A 105 -11.13 7.94 9.85
N GLY A 106 -10.08 7.12 9.92
CA GLY A 106 -9.99 5.85 9.21
C GLY A 106 -9.55 5.95 7.74
N CYS A 107 -9.39 7.15 7.19
CA CYS A 107 -8.78 7.30 5.87
C CYS A 107 -7.28 7.04 5.95
N THR A 108 -6.81 6.00 5.26
CA THR A 108 -5.40 5.59 5.24
C THR A 108 -4.86 5.48 3.81
N GLN A 109 -5.58 6.00 2.83
CA GLN A 109 -5.18 5.98 1.42
C GLN A 109 -5.88 7.09 0.63
N LEU A 110 -5.33 7.43 -0.51
CA LEU A 110 -5.88 8.38 -1.48
C LEU A 110 -5.83 7.73 -2.86
N TRP A 111 -6.93 7.79 -3.61
CA TRP A 111 -6.93 7.46 -5.02
C TRP A 111 -6.66 8.70 -5.84
N THR A 112 -5.82 8.60 -6.86
CA THR A 112 -5.44 9.76 -7.66
C THR A 112 -5.76 9.54 -9.13
N ARG A 113 -6.14 10.63 -9.83
CA ARG A 113 -6.38 10.68 -11.27
C ARG A 113 -6.19 12.09 -11.80
N ALA A 114 -5.98 12.23 -13.11
CA ALA A 114 -5.74 13.54 -13.73
C ALA A 114 -6.94 14.48 -13.62
N ASP A 115 -8.16 13.95 -13.76
CA ASP A 115 -9.43 14.67 -13.64
C ASP A 115 -10.60 13.69 -13.43
N ALA A 116 -11.82 14.22 -13.30
CA ALA A 116 -13.02 13.43 -13.04
C ALA A 116 -13.41 12.44 -14.18
N ALA A 117 -12.90 12.63 -15.39
CA ALA A 117 -13.16 11.77 -16.55
C ALA A 117 -12.03 10.76 -16.82
N SER A 118 -10.91 10.90 -16.12
CA SER A 118 -9.73 10.06 -16.27
C SER A 118 -9.83 8.77 -15.46
N VAL A 119 -9.08 7.75 -15.86
CA VAL A 119 -8.87 6.52 -15.07
C VAL A 119 -8.08 6.83 -13.80
N TRP A 120 -8.16 5.94 -12.81
CA TRP A 120 -7.32 6.03 -11.61
C TRP A 120 -5.87 5.72 -11.94
N GLU A 121 -4.95 6.53 -11.40
CA GLU A 121 -3.52 6.40 -11.66
C GLU A 121 -2.84 5.61 -10.55
N PHE A 122 -2.97 6.05 -9.30
CA PHE A 122 -2.29 5.46 -8.15
C PHE A 122 -3.24 5.32 -6.94
N ASP A 123 -3.18 4.17 -6.25
CA ASP A 123 -3.64 4.02 -4.87
C ASP A 123 -2.48 4.41 -3.95
N ILE A 124 -2.56 5.60 -3.35
CA ILE A 124 -1.53 6.12 -2.46
C ILE A 124 -1.85 5.73 -1.02
N LEU A 125 -1.09 4.79 -0.48
CA LEU A 125 -1.24 4.31 0.89
C LEU A 125 -0.49 5.23 1.87
N LEU A 126 -1.17 5.70 2.91
CA LEU A 126 -0.58 6.51 3.97
C LEU A 126 -0.07 5.60 5.10
N SER A 127 1.22 5.37 5.12
CA SER A 127 1.87 4.47 6.08
C SER A 127 2.21 5.21 7.38
N PRO A 128 1.82 4.69 8.56
CA PRO A 128 2.28 5.24 9.83
C PRO A 128 3.80 5.12 10.00
N GLY A 129 4.35 6.03 10.80
CA GLY A 129 5.78 6.10 11.07
C GLY A 129 6.39 7.45 10.68
N ASP A 130 7.71 7.46 10.53
CA ASP A 130 8.50 8.62 10.15
C ASP A 130 9.71 8.20 9.30
N GLU A 131 10.60 9.13 8.96
CA GLU A 131 11.80 8.87 8.14
C GLU A 131 12.77 7.85 8.75
N ARG A 132 12.60 7.46 10.01
CA ARG A 132 13.44 6.49 10.73
C ARG A 132 12.74 5.18 11.01
N THR A 133 11.41 5.23 11.20
CA THR A 133 10.64 4.12 11.77
C THR A 133 9.43 3.82 10.92
N TRP A 134 9.33 2.59 10.42
CA TRP A 134 8.10 2.03 9.91
C TRP A 134 7.28 1.46 11.06
N VAL A 135 5.95 1.70 11.03
CA VAL A 135 5.00 1.23 12.05
C VAL A 135 3.85 0.51 11.36
N TYR A 136 3.48 -0.64 11.89
CA TYR A 136 2.33 -1.38 11.37
C TYR A 136 1.01 -0.70 11.76
N LYS A 137 0.17 -0.37 10.78
CA LYS A 137 -1.05 0.44 11.01
C LYS A 137 -2.10 -0.21 11.91
N ARG A 138 -2.11 -1.55 12.05
CA ARG A 138 -3.11 -2.27 12.85
C ARG A 138 -2.64 -2.57 14.27
N ASP A 139 -1.34 -2.64 14.47
CA ASP A 139 -0.71 -2.80 15.78
C ASP A 139 0.58 -1.96 15.84
N PRO A 140 0.53 -0.76 16.44
CA PRO A 140 1.71 0.10 16.54
C PRO A 140 2.87 -0.47 17.37
N SER A 141 2.67 -1.56 18.10
CA SER A 141 3.74 -2.28 18.80
C SER A 141 4.65 -3.05 17.83
N VAL A 142 4.17 -3.31 16.61
CA VAL A 142 4.96 -3.89 15.52
C VAL A 142 5.58 -2.77 14.72
N SER A 143 6.86 -2.56 14.92
CA SER A 143 7.63 -1.50 14.25
C SER A 143 9.07 -1.95 13.99
N MET A 144 9.76 -1.29 13.06
CA MET A 144 11.17 -1.51 12.77
C MET A 144 11.79 -0.26 12.14
N PRO A 145 13.12 -0.16 12.03
CA PRO A 145 13.75 0.89 11.24
C PRO A 145 13.20 0.90 9.81
N LEU A 146 12.90 2.08 9.27
CA LEU A 146 12.30 2.19 7.93
C LEU A 146 13.20 1.55 6.86
N GLY A 147 14.53 1.71 6.97
CA GLY A 147 15.48 1.06 6.07
C GLY A 147 15.43 -0.48 6.10
N ASP A 148 15.01 -1.06 7.23
CA ASP A 148 14.81 -2.51 7.36
C ASP A 148 13.44 -2.97 6.84
N ALA A 149 12.47 -2.07 6.75
CA ALA A 149 11.15 -2.37 6.18
C ALA A 149 11.13 -2.33 4.64
N LEU A 150 12.15 -1.72 4.04
CA LEU A 150 12.25 -1.52 2.60
C LEU A 150 13.41 -2.31 1.99
N TRP A 151 13.32 -2.59 0.70
CA TRP A 151 14.39 -3.12 -0.14
C TRP A 151 14.30 -2.49 -1.52
N GLN A 152 15.30 -2.67 -2.37
CA GLN A 152 15.36 -2.06 -3.70
C GLN A 152 15.60 -3.10 -4.79
N LEU A 153 14.93 -2.91 -5.93
CA LEU A 153 15.20 -3.60 -7.18
C LEU A 153 15.21 -2.55 -8.30
N ASP A 154 16.27 -2.53 -9.09
CA ASP A 154 16.46 -1.58 -10.21
C ASP A 154 16.29 -0.10 -9.82
N GLY A 155 16.68 0.25 -8.58
CA GLY A 155 16.56 1.61 -8.04
C GLY A 155 15.17 1.97 -7.52
N ILE A 156 14.19 1.09 -7.62
CA ILE A 156 12.82 1.29 -7.13
C ILE A 156 12.73 0.71 -5.70
N PRO A 157 12.23 1.49 -4.71
CA PRO A 157 12.01 0.98 -3.36
C PRO A 157 10.71 0.18 -3.27
N TYR A 158 10.74 -0.93 -2.55
CA TYR A 158 9.61 -1.82 -2.31
C TYR A 158 9.45 -2.14 -0.84
N LEU A 159 8.21 -2.34 -0.39
CA LEU A 159 7.95 -2.92 0.93
C LEU A 159 8.46 -4.35 0.98
N ARG A 160 9.10 -4.74 2.08
CA ARG A 160 9.58 -6.12 2.26
C ARG A 160 8.44 -7.14 2.21
N PRO A 161 8.68 -8.32 1.61
CA PRO A 161 7.62 -9.30 1.34
C PRO A 161 6.96 -9.84 2.62
N GLU A 162 7.69 -10.04 3.71
CA GLU A 162 7.12 -10.48 4.99
C GLU A 162 6.14 -9.44 5.57
N ILE A 163 6.44 -8.15 5.41
CA ILE A 163 5.55 -7.07 5.82
C ILE A 163 4.31 -7.02 4.91
N GLN A 164 4.52 -7.15 3.60
CA GLN A 164 3.41 -7.18 2.66
C GLN A 164 2.48 -8.37 2.92
N LEU A 165 3.01 -9.54 3.26
CA LEU A 165 2.23 -10.71 3.65
C LEU A 165 1.44 -10.46 4.95
N LEU A 166 2.01 -9.77 5.93
CA LEU A 166 1.29 -9.38 7.15
C LEU A 166 0.03 -8.54 6.83
N TYR A 167 0.13 -7.60 5.87
CA TYR A 167 -1.04 -6.84 5.41
C TYR A 167 -2.08 -7.72 4.72
N LYS A 168 -1.65 -8.69 3.90
CA LYS A 168 -2.50 -9.58 3.11
C LYS A 168 -3.20 -10.65 3.94
N ALA A 169 -2.58 -11.10 5.03
CA ALA A 169 -3.10 -12.13 5.92
C ALA A 169 -4.53 -11.83 6.42
N LYS A 170 -4.86 -10.57 6.71
CA LYS A 170 -6.21 -10.18 7.14
C LYS A 170 -7.30 -10.49 6.10
N GLY A 171 -6.99 -10.34 4.82
CA GLY A 171 -7.93 -10.60 3.73
C GLY A 171 -8.06 -12.09 3.43
N ASP A 172 -6.96 -12.81 3.56
CA ASP A 172 -6.80 -14.26 3.28
C ASP A 172 -7.51 -14.70 1.97
N ARG A 173 -7.48 -13.83 0.95
CA ARG A 173 -8.09 -14.10 -0.35
C ARG A 173 -7.27 -15.16 -1.10
N ALA A 174 -7.83 -15.78 -2.14
CA ALA A 174 -7.10 -16.75 -2.96
C ALA A 174 -5.78 -16.18 -3.51
N LYS A 175 -5.78 -14.91 -3.97
CA LYS A 175 -4.58 -14.22 -4.44
C LYS A 175 -3.55 -13.99 -3.31
N ASP A 176 -4.00 -13.77 -2.08
CA ASP A 176 -3.11 -13.54 -0.93
C ASP A 176 -2.42 -14.85 -0.50
N ARG A 177 -3.12 -15.98 -0.58
CA ARG A 177 -2.53 -17.32 -0.33
C ARG A 177 -1.53 -17.72 -1.39
N ALA A 178 -1.81 -17.46 -2.67
CA ALA A 178 -0.87 -17.66 -3.76
C ALA A 178 0.40 -16.81 -3.58
N ASP A 179 0.25 -15.55 -3.15
CA ASP A 179 1.38 -14.68 -2.82
C ASP A 179 2.22 -15.27 -1.66
N LEU A 180 1.58 -15.81 -0.60
CA LEU A 180 2.26 -16.51 0.49
C LEU A 180 3.06 -17.72 -0.02
N GLU A 181 2.44 -18.59 -0.81
CA GLU A 181 3.08 -19.78 -1.38
C GLU A 181 4.30 -19.44 -2.24
N ASN A 182 4.24 -18.37 -3.01
CA ASN A 182 5.34 -17.90 -3.85
C ASN A 182 6.48 -17.27 -3.05
N VAL A 183 6.19 -16.58 -1.95
CA VAL A 183 7.17 -15.87 -1.13
C VAL A 183 7.90 -16.81 -0.17
N LEU A 184 7.18 -17.73 0.50
CA LEU A 184 7.73 -18.59 1.54
C LEU A 184 9.03 -19.28 1.20
N PRO A 185 9.20 -19.94 0.02
CA PRO A 185 10.45 -20.62 -0.32
C PRO A 185 11.68 -19.71 -0.39
N ARG A 186 11.45 -18.39 -0.48
CA ARG A 186 12.47 -17.35 -0.66
C ARG A 186 12.76 -16.55 0.61
N LEU A 187 11.89 -16.66 1.64
CA LEU A 187 12.12 -16.03 2.93
C LEU A 187 13.16 -16.83 3.73
N ASP A 188 14.10 -16.12 4.34
CA ASP A 188 14.96 -16.71 5.34
C ASP A 188 14.19 -16.98 6.67
N ARG A 189 14.86 -17.70 7.57
CA ARG A 189 14.27 -18.12 8.85
C ARG A 189 13.88 -16.93 9.74
N GLU A 190 14.67 -15.87 9.71
CA GLU A 190 14.44 -14.69 10.57
C GLU A 190 13.18 -13.96 10.13
N ARG A 191 13.00 -13.72 8.83
CA ARG A 191 11.82 -13.06 8.28
C ARG A 191 10.55 -13.87 8.45
N ARG A 192 10.65 -15.22 8.32
CA ARG A 192 9.50 -16.10 8.62
C ARG A 192 9.11 -16.03 10.08
N ALA A 193 10.09 -16.05 10.99
CA ALA A 193 9.84 -15.94 12.42
C ALA A 193 9.22 -14.58 12.77
N TRP A 194 9.71 -13.50 12.17
CA TRP A 194 9.13 -12.18 12.33
C TRP A 194 7.66 -12.12 11.88
N LEU A 195 7.35 -12.66 10.69
CA LEU A 195 5.98 -12.73 10.18
C LEU A 195 5.07 -13.55 11.11
N ALA A 196 5.55 -14.70 11.59
CA ALA A 196 4.79 -15.53 12.51
C ALA A 196 4.52 -14.83 13.86
N ASP A 197 5.52 -14.11 14.41
CA ASP A 197 5.33 -13.32 15.64
C ASP A 197 4.33 -12.19 15.43
N ALA A 198 4.45 -11.43 14.34
CA ALA A 198 3.54 -10.35 14.02
C ALA A 198 2.10 -10.84 13.79
N LEU A 199 1.90 -11.95 13.09
CA LEU A 199 0.59 -12.56 12.90
C LEU A 199 -0.01 -13.09 14.21
N THR A 200 0.81 -13.69 15.08
CA THR A 200 0.37 -14.19 16.38
C THR A 200 -0.18 -13.08 17.27
N ARG A 201 0.33 -11.86 17.13
CA ARG A 201 -0.18 -10.67 17.85
C ARG A 201 -1.57 -10.26 17.37
N GLU A 202 -1.86 -10.39 16.07
CA GLU A 202 -3.18 -10.09 15.50
C GLU A 202 -4.19 -11.21 15.77
N ASP A 203 -3.82 -12.46 15.50
CA ASP A 203 -4.66 -13.66 15.69
C ASP A 203 -3.80 -14.90 15.97
N THR A 204 -3.82 -15.38 17.20
CA THR A 204 -3.10 -16.59 17.63
C THR A 204 -3.53 -17.88 16.93
N ARG A 205 -4.63 -17.85 16.15
CA ARG A 205 -5.18 -18.99 15.40
C ARG A 205 -5.21 -18.76 13.90
N HIS A 206 -4.46 -17.77 13.40
CA HIS A 206 -4.41 -17.47 11.97
C HIS A 206 -3.88 -18.70 11.20
N PRO A 207 -4.55 -19.16 10.12
CA PRO A 207 -4.19 -20.41 9.42
C PRO A 207 -2.78 -20.37 8.80
N TRP A 208 -2.24 -19.19 8.50
CA TRP A 208 -0.87 -19.06 7.98
C TRP A 208 0.21 -19.43 9.00
N LEU A 209 -0.09 -19.44 10.32
CA LEU A 209 0.86 -19.84 11.35
C LEU A 209 1.29 -21.29 11.20
N ASP A 210 0.37 -22.21 10.84
CA ASP A 210 0.69 -23.61 10.58
C ASP A 210 1.61 -23.76 9.37
N VAL A 211 1.38 -22.98 8.33
CA VAL A 211 2.20 -22.99 7.12
C VAL A 211 3.61 -22.45 7.40
N LEU A 212 3.72 -21.37 8.19
CA LEU A 212 5.00 -20.77 8.58
C LEU A 212 5.83 -21.68 9.50
N ALA A 213 5.18 -22.55 10.29
CA ALA A 213 5.85 -23.49 11.19
C ALA A 213 6.42 -24.72 10.46
N THR A 214 5.90 -25.08 9.30
CA THR A 214 6.20 -26.36 8.62
C THR A 214 7.38 -26.26 7.66
N THR A 215 7.95 -25.09 7.44
CA THR A 215 8.98 -24.83 6.43
C THR A 215 10.23 -24.23 7.05
#